data_7bbd401fc0b478f22660cd1b15722b2b
#
_entry.id   7bbd401fc0b478f22660cd1b15722b2b
#
_cell.length_a   1.000
_cell.length_b   1.000
_cell.length_c   1.000
_cell.angle_alpha   90.00
_cell.angle_beta   90.00
_cell.angle_gamma   90.00
#
_symmetry.space_group_name_H-M   'P 1'
#
loop_
_entity.id
_entity.type
_entity.pdbx_description
1 polymer ?
#
loop_
_entity_poly.entity_id
_entity_poly.type
_entity_poly.pdbx_seq_one_letter_code
_entity_poly.pdbx_strand_id
1 'polypeptide(L)'
;MNKVTRNMNFISIIARLTNWASYYKLNSKQIAGMKTAKALLVAGILLFASCGNKGTKIPDETPTRGNIRITVDESFQPLLDTEVFTFTSLYTSAKVTPQYKPEFDVINDYLNDSVKVIVTSKKLTDYQVQHLRESQIVARTTTFAYDALALVTNRANSDTLINYNTIKDIFLGKINNWNEVDPKSRLGDIQVIFDNTKSGNIRYFKELFEIKDTLPENFFAVNSNPEVIDFVSRNKNALGIVSVNWISDKDDSQSMSFLKKVNVLAISQPYLNDGSYYRPYQGSIYDKSYPFVREIYLISRETFSGLGSGFINWACAEQGQRIVLKSGLVPATMPIRLVQIKH
;
A
#
# COMPACT_ATOMS: atom_id res chain seq x y z
N MET A 1 -32.05 -25.51 23.53
CA MET A 1 -32.48 -26.75 24.25
C MET A 1 -31.44 -27.82 24.01
N ASN A 2 -30.92 -28.52 24.99
CA ASN A 2 -29.92 -29.62 25.04
C ASN A 2 -28.53 -29.27 25.58
N LYS A 3 -28.49 -28.80 26.84
CA LYS A 3 -27.29 -28.87 27.69
C LYS A 3 -27.54 -29.43 29.09
N VAL A 4 -28.76 -29.86 29.43
CA VAL A 4 -29.14 -30.32 30.76
C VAL A 4 -29.10 -31.86 30.94
N THR A 5 -29.11 -32.63 29.86
CA THR A 5 -29.26 -34.10 29.91
C THR A 5 -27.94 -34.87 30.07
N ARG A 6 -26.78 -34.24 30.05
CA ARG A 6 -25.47 -34.94 30.18
C ARG A 6 -24.93 -35.02 31.62
N ASN A 7 -25.44 -34.21 32.53
CA ASN A 7 -24.98 -34.23 33.95
C ASN A 7 -25.73 -35.20 34.89
N MET A 8 -26.87 -35.75 34.46
CA MET A 8 -27.65 -36.65 35.31
C MET A 8 -27.11 -38.09 35.36
N ASN A 9 -26.34 -38.54 34.36
CA ASN A 9 -25.85 -39.93 34.33
C ASN A 9 -24.60 -40.17 35.21
N PHE A 10 -23.85 -39.13 35.57
CA PHE A 10 -22.63 -39.28 36.37
C PHE A 10 -22.90 -39.47 37.85
N ILE A 11 -23.95 -38.81 38.39
CA ILE A 11 -24.35 -38.92 39.79
C ILE A 11 -24.97 -40.29 40.09
N SER A 12 -25.66 -40.91 39.13
CA SER A 12 -26.27 -42.24 39.28
C SER A 12 -25.22 -43.36 39.29
N ILE A 13 -24.08 -43.18 38.67
CA ILE A 13 -22.96 -44.15 38.65
C ILE A 13 -22.21 -44.12 39.99
N ILE A 14 -22.01 -42.95 40.57
CA ILE A 14 -21.36 -42.81 41.89
C ILE A 14 -22.22 -43.38 43.00
N ALA A 15 -23.54 -43.18 42.93
CA ALA A 15 -24.51 -43.73 43.94
C ALA A 15 -24.58 -45.27 43.90
N ARG A 16 -24.39 -45.90 42.74
CA ARG A 16 -24.35 -47.39 42.64
C ARG A 16 -23.05 -47.99 43.14
N LEU A 17 -21.92 -47.29 43.04
CA LEU A 17 -20.61 -47.76 43.54
C LEU A 17 -20.49 -47.64 45.07
N THR A 18 -21.22 -46.76 45.75
CA THR A 18 -21.21 -46.62 47.21
C THR A 18 -22.05 -47.68 47.91
N ASN A 19 -23.11 -48.24 47.27
CA ASN A 19 -23.96 -49.27 47.88
C ASN A 19 -23.35 -50.69 47.77
N TRP A 20 -22.32 -50.92 46.93
CA TRP A 20 -21.71 -52.25 46.80
C TRP A 20 -20.75 -52.60 47.95
N ALA A 21 -20.19 -51.59 48.65
CA ALA A 21 -19.24 -51.78 49.79
C ALA A 21 -19.90 -52.24 51.08
N SER A 22 -21.23 -52.17 51.20
CA SER A 22 -21.96 -52.62 52.41
C SER A 22 -22.31 -54.13 52.48
N TYR A 23 -22.06 -54.84 51.34
CA TYR A 23 -22.43 -56.25 51.24
C TYR A 23 -21.31 -57.25 51.59
N TYR A 24 -20.05 -56.78 51.76
CA TYR A 24 -18.95 -57.66 52.16
C TYR A 24 -18.37 -57.21 53.51
N LYS A 25 -18.37 -58.13 54.49
CA LYS A 25 -17.65 -58.00 55.80
C LYS A 25 -16.14 -57.99 55.53
N LEU A 26 -15.59 -56.86 55.19
CA LEU A 26 -14.15 -56.66 54.92
C LEU A 26 -13.42 -56.30 56.20
N ASN A 27 -12.23 -56.91 56.45
CA ASN A 27 -11.37 -56.68 57.54
C ASN A 27 -10.78 -55.25 57.54
N SER A 28 -10.52 -54.66 58.71
CA SER A 28 -10.13 -53.24 58.88
C SER A 28 -8.91 -52.81 58.00
N LYS A 29 -7.97 -53.72 57.75
CA LYS A 29 -6.83 -53.48 56.83
C LYS A 29 -7.22 -53.35 55.34
N GLN A 30 -8.27 -54.08 54.89
CA GLN A 30 -8.78 -54.01 53.55
C GLN A 30 -9.57 -52.73 53.30
N ILE A 31 -10.26 -52.21 54.31
CA ILE A 31 -10.98 -50.93 54.27
C ILE A 31 -10.01 -49.74 54.14
N ALA A 32 -8.85 -49.81 54.82
CA ALA A 32 -7.83 -48.77 54.71
C ALA A 32 -7.19 -48.74 53.31
N GLY A 33 -6.89 -49.91 52.73
CA GLY A 33 -6.36 -50.00 51.33
C GLY A 33 -7.36 -49.53 50.30
N MET A 34 -8.67 -49.78 50.48
CA MET A 34 -9.71 -49.26 49.55
C MET A 34 -9.93 -47.74 49.67
N LYS A 35 -9.73 -47.17 50.89
CA LYS A 35 -9.80 -45.69 51.02
C LYS A 35 -8.65 -44.99 50.31
N THR A 36 -7.44 -45.55 50.44
CA THR A 36 -6.25 -45.00 49.71
C THR A 36 -6.36 -45.17 48.19
N ALA A 37 -6.84 -46.33 47.74
CA ALA A 37 -7.07 -46.58 46.32
C ALA A 37 -8.14 -45.64 45.70
N LYS A 38 -9.24 -45.41 46.47
CA LYS A 38 -10.27 -44.44 46.05
C LYS A 38 -9.75 -43.00 46.04
N ALA A 39 -8.94 -42.62 47.03
CA ALA A 39 -8.33 -41.28 47.06
C ALA A 39 -7.35 -41.07 45.88
N LEU A 40 -6.54 -42.08 45.54
CA LEU A 40 -5.66 -42.05 44.37
C LEU A 40 -6.42 -42.00 43.02
N LEU A 41 -7.56 -42.72 42.95
CA LEU A 41 -8.39 -42.72 41.74
C LEU A 41 -9.11 -41.37 41.56
N VAL A 42 -9.58 -40.73 42.64
CA VAL A 42 -10.17 -39.40 42.60
C VAL A 42 -9.12 -38.34 42.31
N ALA A 43 -7.91 -38.45 42.87
CA ALA A 43 -6.79 -37.56 42.54
C ALA A 43 -6.36 -37.69 41.07
N GLY A 44 -6.33 -38.91 40.53
CA GLY A 44 -6.06 -39.18 39.12
C GLY A 44 -7.11 -38.54 38.20
N ILE A 45 -8.40 -38.64 38.53
CA ILE A 45 -9.49 -38.03 37.74
C ILE A 45 -9.42 -36.49 37.82
N LEU A 46 -9.02 -35.90 38.94
CA LEU A 46 -8.84 -34.45 39.05
C LEU A 46 -7.65 -33.94 38.24
N LEU A 47 -6.59 -34.74 38.08
CA LEU A 47 -5.46 -34.39 37.22
C LEU A 47 -5.82 -34.41 35.69
N PHE A 48 -6.71 -35.30 35.27
CA PHE A 48 -7.21 -35.33 33.89
C PHE A 48 -8.27 -34.26 33.62
N ALA A 49 -8.99 -33.78 34.64
CA ALA A 49 -9.94 -32.68 34.49
C ALA A 49 -9.25 -31.31 34.38
N SER A 50 -7.96 -31.19 34.74
CA SER A 50 -7.16 -29.97 34.60
C SER A 50 -6.66 -29.69 33.18
N CYS A 51 -6.78 -30.62 32.23
CA CYS A 51 -6.70 -30.32 30.80
C CYS A 51 -8.03 -29.69 30.34
N GLY A 52 -8.44 -28.64 31.03
CA GLY A 52 -9.48 -27.74 30.54
C GLY A 52 -9.04 -27.20 29.19
N ASN A 53 -9.84 -27.50 28.20
CA ASN A 53 -9.80 -26.93 26.85
C ASN A 53 -9.61 -25.41 27.00
N LYS A 54 -8.36 -24.95 27.04
CA LYS A 54 -8.04 -23.58 26.64
C LYS A 54 -8.44 -23.56 25.17
N GLY A 55 -9.69 -23.22 24.93
CA GLY A 55 -10.12 -22.89 23.59
C GLY A 55 -9.03 -21.99 23.05
N THR A 56 -8.33 -22.46 22.02
CA THR A 56 -7.33 -21.64 21.33
C THR A 56 -8.07 -20.36 21.01
N LYS A 57 -7.78 -19.28 21.75
CA LYS A 57 -8.27 -17.96 21.40
C LYS A 57 -7.77 -17.75 19.99
N ILE A 58 -8.69 -17.74 19.03
CA ILE A 58 -8.35 -17.36 17.66
C ILE A 58 -7.68 -16.00 17.81
N PRO A 59 -6.44 -15.82 17.36
CA PRO A 59 -5.77 -14.53 17.44
C PRO A 59 -6.70 -13.45 16.89
N ASP A 60 -6.81 -12.33 17.58
CA ASP A 60 -7.68 -11.23 17.17
C ASP A 60 -7.22 -10.66 15.81
N GLU A 61 -5.94 -10.86 15.47
CA GLU A 61 -5.33 -10.44 14.22
C GLU A 61 -4.54 -11.59 13.57
N THR A 62 -4.80 -11.83 12.28
CA THR A 62 -4.10 -12.80 11.42
C THR A 62 -3.86 -12.17 10.04
N PRO A 63 -3.11 -12.79 9.13
CA PRO A 63 -2.92 -12.26 7.77
C PRO A 63 -4.20 -12.00 6.96
N THR A 64 -5.33 -12.59 7.35
CA THR A 64 -6.62 -12.49 6.64
C THR A 64 -7.78 -12.04 7.54
N ARG A 65 -7.48 -11.62 8.75
CA ARG A 65 -8.48 -11.20 9.73
C ARG A 65 -7.92 -10.12 10.64
N GLY A 66 -8.73 -9.13 10.99
CA GLY A 66 -8.37 -8.05 11.91
C GLY A 66 -8.82 -6.69 11.38
N ASN A 67 -8.29 -5.63 11.98
CA ASN A 67 -8.59 -4.25 11.61
C ASN A 67 -7.32 -3.42 11.67
N ILE A 68 -6.87 -2.90 10.52
CA ILE A 68 -5.70 -2.04 10.44
C ILE A 68 -6.01 -0.73 9.71
N ARG A 69 -5.30 0.33 10.09
CA ARG A 69 -5.16 1.54 9.29
C ARG A 69 -3.81 1.49 8.57
N ILE A 70 -3.82 1.93 7.33
CA ILE A 70 -2.61 2.17 6.54
C ILE A 70 -2.60 3.62 6.09
N THR A 71 -1.44 4.23 5.99
CA THR A 71 -1.32 5.58 5.41
C THR A 71 -0.66 5.48 4.05
N VAL A 72 -1.22 6.14 3.07
CA VAL A 72 -0.89 6.01 1.65
C VAL A 72 -0.61 7.39 1.08
N ASP A 73 0.47 7.53 0.31
CA ASP A 73 0.68 8.71 -0.53
C ASP A 73 -0.52 8.85 -1.48
N GLU A 74 -1.15 10.01 -1.47
CA GLU A 74 -2.37 10.34 -2.25
C GLU A 74 -2.19 10.03 -3.75
N SER A 75 -0.97 10.13 -4.26
CA SER A 75 -0.64 9.77 -5.63
C SER A 75 -1.07 8.36 -6.02
N PHE A 76 -1.18 7.43 -5.06
CA PHE A 76 -1.49 6.02 -5.29
C PHE A 76 -2.92 5.64 -4.90
N GLN A 77 -3.78 6.62 -4.61
CA GLN A 77 -5.15 6.36 -4.20
C GLN A 77 -5.93 5.44 -5.16
N PRO A 78 -6.00 5.67 -6.49
CA PRO A 78 -6.81 4.82 -7.37
C PRO A 78 -6.40 3.34 -7.32
N LEU A 79 -5.09 3.06 -7.30
CA LEU A 79 -4.57 1.70 -7.21
C LEU A 79 -4.91 1.07 -5.86
N LEU A 80 -4.64 1.79 -4.76
CA LEU A 80 -4.83 1.24 -3.42
C LEU A 80 -6.30 1.07 -3.05
N ASP A 81 -7.20 1.90 -3.55
CA ASP A 81 -8.65 1.69 -3.39
C ASP A 81 -9.09 0.35 -4.02
N THR A 82 -8.58 0.04 -5.22
CA THR A 82 -8.88 -1.24 -5.90
C THR A 82 -8.25 -2.43 -5.18
N GLU A 83 -6.98 -2.32 -4.73
CA GLU A 83 -6.28 -3.35 -3.97
C GLU A 83 -7.00 -3.68 -2.66
N VAL A 84 -7.31 -2.66 -1.87
CA VAL A 84 -8.00 -2.80 -0.57
C VAL A 84 -9.40 -3.37 -0.77
N PHE A 85 -10.16 -2.86 -1.74
CA PHE A 85 -11.49 -3.38 -2.06
C PHE A 85 -11.44 -4.87 -2.40
N THR A 86 -10.51 -5.27 -3.28
CA THR A 86 -10.41 -6.67 -3.70
C THR A 86 -9.97 -7.58 -2.56
N PHE A 87 -8.94 -7.17 -1.79
CA PHE A 87 -8.48 -7.91 -0.63
C PHE A 87 -9.57 -8.12 0.41
N THR A 88 -10.29 -7.05 0.79
CA THR A 88 -11.35 -7.14 1.81
C THR A 88 -12.60 -7.87 1.33
N SER A 89 -12.85 -7.88 0.01
CA SER A 89 -13.90 -8.70 -0.59
C SER A 89 -13.60 -10.19 -0.54
N LEU A 90 -12.32 -10.58 -0.67
CA LEU A 90 -11.88 -11.98 -0.54
C LEU A 90 -11.82 -12.41 0.94
N TYR A 91 -11.34 -11.54 1.81
CA TYR A 91 -11.15 -11.82 3.24
C TYR A 91 -12.13 -10.99 4.07
N THR A 92 -13.38 -11.42 4.13
CA THR A 92 -14.50 -10.69 4.75
C THR A 92 -14.34 -10.41 6.25
N SER A 93 -13.41 -11.07 6.93
CA SER A 93 -13.02 -10.79 8.31
C SER A 93 -11.87 -9.79 8.43
N ALA A 94 -11.34 -9.30 7.32
CA ALA A 94 -10.29 -8.29 7.26
C ALA A 94 -10.91 -6.91 7.02
N LYS A 95 -10.44 -5.91 7.78
CA LYS A 95 -10.76 -4.50 7.56
C LYS A 95 -9.46 -3.72 7.41
N VAL A 96 -9.17 -3.27 6.20
CA VAL A 96 -8.05 -2.38 5.89
C VAL A 96 -8.63 -1.01 5.58
N THR A 97 -8.19 0.02 6.32
CA THR A 97 -8.69 1.40 6.15
C THR A 97 -7.56 2.29 5.68
N PRO A 98 -7.48 2.65 4.39
CA PRO A 98 -6.48 3.57 3.88
C PRO A 98 -6.79 5.01 4.31
N GLN A 99 -5.73 5.77 4.59
CA GLN A 99 -5.76 7.22 4.80
C GLN A 99 -4.79 7.85 3.81
N TYR A 100 -5.31 8.68 2.90
CA TYR A 100 -4.52 9.32 1.86
C TYR A 100 -3.99 10.66 2.36
N LYS A 101 -2.68 10.87 2.24
CA LYS A 101 -1.96 12.06 2.72
C LYS A 101 -0.79 12.38 1.77
N PRO A 102 -0.24 13.60 1.82
CA PRO A 102 1.05 13.88 1.19
C PRO A 102 2.16 12.98 1.72
N GLU A 103 3.12 12.59 0.88
CA GLU A 103 4.17 11.61 1.20
C GLU A 103 4.94 11.92 2.49
N PHE A 104 5.26 13.19 2.74
CA PHE A 104 5.95 13.59 3.97
C PHE A 104 5.15 13.22 5.23
N ASP A 105 3.84 13.46 5.21
CA ASP A 105 2.96 13.14 6.35
C ASP A 105 2.76 11.62 6.49
N VAL A 106 2.77 10.86 5.38
CA VAL A 106 2.77 9.38 5.38
C VAL A 106 3.99 8.84 6.13
N ILE A 107 5.17 9.34 5.80
CA ILE A 107 6.42 8.91 6.45
C ILE A 107 6.43 9.30 7.93
N ASN A 108 5.93 10.49 8.29
CA ASN A 108 5.84 10.92 9.68
C ASN A 108 4.88 10.06 10.49
N ASP A 109 3.72 9.69 9.96
CA ASP A 109 2.78 8.77 10.62
C ASP A 109 3.46 7.43 10.97
N TYR A 110 4.27 6.92 10.05
CA TYR A 110 5.01 5.68 10.25
C TYR A 110 6.11 5.79 11.32
N LEU A 111 6.90 6.86 11.28
CA LEU A 111 7.97 7.09 12.24
C LEU A 111 7.43 7.34 13.66
N ASN A 112 6.27 8.01 13.78
CA ASN A 112 5.61 8.31 15.04
C ASN A 112 4.70 7.17 15.57
N ASP A 113 4.80 5.96 15.02
CA ASP A 113 4.00 4.78 15.40
C ASP A 113 2.47 4.98 15.28
N SER A 114 2.02 5.92 14.47
CA SER A 114 0.59 6.16 14.24
C SER A 114 -0.03 5.06 13.38
N VAL A 115 0.77 4.45 12.51
CA VAL A 115 0.41 3.32 11.64
C VAL A 115 1.56 2.33 11.52
N LYS A 116 1.22 1.06 11.21
CA LYS A 116 2.21 0.00 11.04
C LYS A 116 2.60 -0.25 9.59
N VAL A 117 1.79 0.18 8.66
CA VAL A 117 1.99 -0.02 7.21
C VAL A 117 1.77 1.29 6.49
N ILE A 118 2.70 1.62 5.59
CA ILE A 118 2.59 2.78 4.69
C ILE A 118 2.84 2.38 3.24
N VAL A 119 2.31 3.22 2.34
CA VAL A 119 2.58 3.16 0.90
C VAL A 119 3.15 4.49 0.45
N THR A 120 4.34 4.48 -0.16
CA THR A 120 5.11 5.69 -0.50
C THR A 120 6.01 5.43 -1.70
N SER A 121 6.45 6.49 -2.38
CA SER A 121 7.47 6.39 -3.44
C SER A 121 8.90 6.57 -2.95
N LYS A 122 9.09 6.76 -1.65
CA LYS A 122 10.41 6.97 -1.03
C LYS A 122 10.76 5.88 -0.04
N LYS A 123 11.96 5.32 -0.16
CA LYS A 123 12.53 4.47 0.90
C LYS A 123 12.85 5.33 2.13
N LEU A 124 12.77 4.71 3.29
CA LEU A 124 13.30 5.34 4.50
C LEU A 124 14.81 5.60 4.33
N THR A 125 15.28 6.74 4.83
CA THR A 125 16.70 7.07 4.86
C THR A 125 17.42 6.17 5.86
N ASP A 126 18.75 6.01 5.71
CA ASP A 126 19.55 5.22 6.64
C ASP A 126 19.42 5.74 8.09
N TYR A 127 19.34 7.07 8.27
CA TYR A 127 19.08 7.68 9.57
C TYR A 127 17.73 7.24 10.17
N GLN A 128 16.64 7.24 9.38
CA GLN A 128 15.32 6.81 9.82
C GLN A 128 15.29 5.31 10.15
N VAL A 129 15.96 4.48 9.33
CA VAL A 129 16.09 3.04 9.60
C VAL A 129 16.88 2.80 10.88
N GLN A 130 17.97 3.53 11.11
CA GLN A 130 18.79 3.42 12.32
C GLN A 130 18.00 3.83 13.56
N HIS A 131 17.25 4.94 13.50
CA HIS A 131 16.40 5.39 14.60
C HIS A 131 15.32 4.35 14.98
N LEU A 132 14.71 3.70 13.99
CA LEU A 132 13.76 2.61 14.22
C LEU A 132 14.43 1.39 14.89
N ARG A 133 15.65 1.03 14.47
CA ARG A 133 16.42 -0.08 15.06
C ARG A 133 16.78 0.18 16.52
N GLU A 134 17.12 1.40 16.90
CA GLU A 134 17.38 1.79 18.27
C GLU A 134 16.13 1.57 19.16
N SER A 135 14.95 1.70 18.57
CA SER A 135 13.67 1.37 19.19
C SER A 135 13.27 -0.12 19.01
N GLN A 136 14.20 -1.00 18.60
CA GLN A 136 13.99 -2.43 18.33
C GLN A 136 12.95 -2.72 17.23
N ILE A 137 12.77 -1.78 16.31
CA ILE A 137 11.82 -1.90 15.20
C ILE A 137 12.59 -2.17 13.90
N VAL A 138 12.17 -3.22 13.19
CA VAL A 138 12.71 -3.58 11.88
C VAL A 138 11.72 -3.16 10.80
N ALA A 139 12.02 -2.08 10.08
CA ALA A 139 11.26 -1.68 8.91
C ALA A 139 11.51 -2.66 7.75
N ARG A 140 10.45 -3.25 7.22
CA ARG A 140 10.50 -4.13 6.04
C ARG A 140 9.95 -3.37 4.85
N THR A 141 10.81 -3.12 3.86
CA THR A 141 10.45 -2.42 2.62
C THR A 141 10.30 -3.43 1.50
N THR A 142 9.16 -3.42 0.82
CA THR A 142 8.85 -4.28 -0.32
C THR A 142 8.53 -3.41 -1.53
N THR A 143 9.20 -3.60 -2.65
CA THR A 143 8.84 -2.94 -3.91
C THR A 143 7.54 -3.57 -4.42
N PHE A 144 6.54 -2.75 -4.63
CA PHE A 144 5.18 -3.17 -4.99
C PHE A 144 4.89 -3.00 -6.47
N ALA A 145 5.25 -1.84 -7.02
CA ALA A 145 4.99 -1.48 -8.41
C ALA A 145 5.95 -0.37 -8.88
N TYR A 146 5.94 -0.09 -10.18
CA TYR A 146 6.59 1.08 -10.75
C TYR A 146 5.52 2.00 -11.33
N ASP A 147 5.58 3.26 -10.92
CA ASP A 147 4.78 4.40 -11.37
C ASP A 147 5.67 5.35 -12.17
N ALA A 148 5.06 6.34 -12.78
CA ALA A 148 5.77 7.46 -13.39
C ALA A 148 5.06 8.77 -13.10
N LEU A 149 5.79 9.87 -13.21
CA LEU A 149 5.22 11.21 -13.15
C LEU A 149 4.95 11.71 -14.55
N ALA A 150 3.69 11.89 -14.88
CA ALA A 150 3.26 12.51 -16.14
C ALA A 150 3.31 14.02 -16.04
N LEU A 151 3.81 14.65 -17.08
CA LEU A 151 3.66 16.07 -17.30
C LEU A 151 2.47 16.29 -18.23
N VAL A 152 1.57 17.16 -17.83
CA VAL A 152 0.31 17.42 -18.55
C VAL A 152 0.13 18.89 -18.85
N THR A 153 -0.43 19.18 -20.02
CA THR A 153 -0.74 20.55 -20.46
C THR A 153 -2.20 20.69 -20.86
N ASN A 154 -2.65 21.93 -20.97
CA ASN A 154 -3.98 22.22 -21.50
C ASN A 154 -4.15 21.69 -22.93
N ARG A 155 -5.35 21.31 -23.31
CA ARG A 155 -5.67 20.84 -24.67
C ARG A 155 -5.37 21.86 -25.78
N ALA A 156 -5.40 23.14 -25.46
CA ALA A 156 -5.07 24.22 -26.40
C ALA A 156 -3.55 24.46 -26.54
N ASN A 157 -2.73 23.82 -25.70
CA ASN A 157 -1.28 23.84 -25.84
C ASN A 157 -0.86 22.80 -26.90
N SER A 158 -0.22 23.23 -27.97
CA SER A 158 0.28 22.36 -29.05
C SER A 158 1.60 21.67 -28.74
N ASP A 159 2.32 22.15 -27.69
CA ASP A 159 3.63 21.63 -27.29
C ASP A 159 3.45 20.33 -26.53
N THR A 160 3.40 19.22 -27.24
CA THR A 160 3.18 17.88 -26.67
C THR A 160 4.43 17.01 -26.64
N LEU A 161 5.52 17.48 -27.23
CA LEU A 161 6.85 16.84 -27.29
C LEU A 161 7.87 17.79 -26.68
N ILE A 162 8.45 17.46 -25.53
CA ILE A 162 9.38 18.32 -24.82
C ILE A 162 10.66 17.55 -24.47
N ASN A 163 11.82 18.19 -24.71
CA ASN A 163 13.10 17.61 -24.35
C ASN A 163 13.27 17.53 -22.82
N TYR A 164 13.91 16.49 -22.35
CA TYR A 164 14.25 16.31 -20.92
C TYR A 164 15.00 17.54 -20.36
N ASN A 165 16.00 18.06 -21.10
CA ASN A 165 16.75 19.23 -20.64
C ASN A 165 15.91 20.49 -20.55
N THR A 166 14.94 20.68 -21.46
CA THR A 166 13.97 21.78 -21.39
C THR A 166 13.13 21.70 -20.12
N ILE A 167 12.66 20.49 -19.75
CA ILE A 167 11.96 20.28 -18.47
C ILE A 167 12.87 20.63 -17.29
N LYS A 168 14.12 20.13 -17.30
CA LYS A 168 15.10 20.47 -16.27
C LYS A 168 15.32 21.98 -16.16
N ASP A 169 15.44 22.69 -17.25
CA ASP A 169 15.65 24.15 -17.25
C ASP A 169 14.40 24.92 -16.79
N ILE A 170 13.18 24.44 -17.06
CA ILE A 170 11.94 24.97 -16.44
C ILE A 170 12.00 24.81 -14.91
N PHE A 171 12.35 23.62 -14.40
CA PHE A 171 12.45 23.38 -12.97
C PHE A 171 13.56 24.16 -12.27
N LEU A 172 14.62 24.54 -13.00
CA LEU A 172 15.69 25.38 -12.51
C LEU A 172 15.40 26.89 -12.67
N GLY A 173 14.22 27.26 -13.21
CA GLY A 173 13.82 28.67 -13.44
C GLY A 173 14.57 29.37 -14.57
N LYS A 174 15.28 28.63 -15.45
CA LYS A 174 15.99 29.18 -16.58
C LYS A 174 15.08 29.44 -17.78
N ILE A 175 14.01 28.64 -17.92
CA ILE A 175 12.96 28.76 -18.92
C ILE A 175 11.66 29.05 -18.17
N ASN A 176 11.04 30.19 -18.44
CA ASN A 176 9.85 30.65 -17.74
C ASN A 176 8.69 30.95 -18.68
N ASN A 177 8.89 30.91 -20.00
CA ASN A 177 7.85 31.23 -20.98
C ASN A 177 7.78 30.13 -22.05
N TRP A 178 6.58 29.85 -22.56
CA TRP A 178 6.36 28.85 -23.60
C TRP A 178 7.03 29.14 -24.92
N ASN A 179 7.26 30.43 -25.24
CA ASN A 179 8.00 30.80 -26.45
C ASN A 179 9.50 30.45 -26.39
N GLU A 180 10.04 30.22 -25.18
CA GLU A 180 11.41 29.72 -25.01
C GLU A 180 11.46 28.19 -25.22
N VAL A 181 10.33 27.50 -25.09
CA VAL A 181 10.20 26.06 -25.37
C VAL A 181 9.99 25.85 -26.89
N ASP A 182 9.04 26.54 -27.48
CA ASP A 182 8.82 26.62 -28.94
C ASP A 182 8.64 28.10 -29.37
N PRO A 183 9.54 28.65 -30.21
CA PRO A 183 9.44 30.02 -30.71
C PRO A 183 8.13 30.33 -31.48
N LYS A 184 7.38 29.31 -31.87
CA LYS A 184 6.07 29.48 -32.52
C LYS A 184 4.92 29.51 -31.50
N SER A 185 5.18 29.22 -30.26
CA SER A 185 4.17 29.26 -29.22
C SER A 185 3.65 30.67 -29.01
N ARG A 186 2.33 30.81 -28.89
CA ARG A 186 1.65 32.07 -28.55
C ARG A 186 1.22 32.12 -27.09
N LEU A 187 1.65 31.13 -26.29
CA LEU A 187 1.38 31.06 -24.88
C LEU A 187 2.35 31.97 -24.10
N GLY A 188 1.94 32.39 -22.92
CA GLY A 188 2.75 33.25 -22.05
C GLY A 188 3.59 32.46 -21.05
N ASP A 189 3.73 33.04 -19.85
CA ASP A 189 4.56 32.48 -18.79
C ASP A 189 4.06 31.10 -18.36
N ILE A 190 5.00 30.18 -18.19
CA ILE A 190 4.73 28.82 -17.74
C ILE A 190 4.31 28.86 -16.27
N GLN A 191 3.19 28.23 -15.94
CA GLN A 191 2.75 27.99 -14.57
C GLN A 191 2.90 26.51 -14.28
N VAL A 192 3.82 26.14 -13.40
CA VAL A 192 4.01 24.72 -13.00
C VAL A 192 3.11 24.42 -11.81
N ILE A 193 2.22 23.44 -11.98
CA ILE A 193 1.19 23.08 -11.00
C ILE A 193 1.48 21.66 -10.46
N PHE A 194 1.45 21.51 -9.13
CA PHE A 194 1.65 20.23 -8.47
C PHE A 194 0.71 20.06 -7.28
N ASP A 195 0.54 18.84 -6.84
CA ASP A 195 -0.50 18.39 -5.92
C ASP A 195 -0.36 18.90 -4.48
N ASN A 196 0.87 19.01 -3.93
CA ASN A 196 1.10 19.48 -2.56
C ASN A 196 2.57 19.80 -2.35
N THR A 197 2.89 20.78 -1.49
CA THR A 197 4.28 21.13 -1.13
C THR A 197 5.02 20.00 -0.40
N LYS A 198 4.29 19.08 0.21
CA LYS A 198 4.79 17.90 0.93
C LYS A 198 4.69 16.60 0.11
N SER A 199 4.32 16.68 -1.18
CA SER A 199 4.06 15.49 -1.99
C SER A 199 5.34 14.81 -2.50
N GLY A 200 5.22 13.52 -2.78
CA GLY A 200 6.24 12.73 -3.45
C GLY A 200 6.50 13.18 -4.89
N ASN A 201 5.51 13.81 -5.55
CA ASN A 201 5.61 14.27 -6.92
C ASN A 201 6.65 15.39 -7.07
N ILE A 202 6.52 16.45 -6.26
CA ILE A 202 7.48 17.57 -6.32
C ILE A 202 8.82 17.20 -5.69
N ARG A 203 8.84 16.39 -4.63
CA ARG A 203 10.08 15.87 -4.04
C ARG A 203 10.91 15.14 -5.09
N TYR A 204 10.29 14.25 -5.89
CA TYR A 204 10.98 13.49 -6.94
C TYR A 204 11.75 14.40 -7.89
N PHE A 205 11.12 15.45 -8.43
CA PHE A 205 11.79 16.39 -9.32
C PHE A 205 12.85 17.23 -8.62
N LYS A 206 12.63 17.63 -7.36
CA LYS A 206 13.65 18.34 -6.58
C LYS A 206 14.91 17.49 -6.39
N GLU A 207 14.75 16.20 -6.09
CA GLU A 207 15.87 15.26 -5.95
C GLU A 207 16.53 14.97 -7.31
N LEU A 208 15.74 14.74 -8.37
CA LEU A 208 16.24 14.42 -9.72
C LEU A 208 17.07 15.56 -10.32
N PHE A 209 16.65 16.80 -10.11
CA PHE A 209 17.31 17.99 -10.67
C PHE A 209 18.19 18.71 -9.65
N GLU A 210 18.41 18.09 -8.48
CA GLU A 210 19.28 18.61 -7.41
C GLU A 210 18.90 20.01 -6.92
N ILE A 211 17.60 20.33 -6.87
CA ILE A 211 17.07 21.61 -6.41
C ILE A 211 17.13 21.65 -4.88
N LYS A 212 18.12 22.33 -4.34
CA LYS A 212 18.34 22.47 -2.87
C LYS A 212 17.55 23.63 -2.29
N ASP A 213 17.37 24.67 -3.07
CA ASP A 213 16.69 25.90 -2.68
C ASP A 213 15.19 25.84 -2.86
N THR A 214 14.55 27.01 -2.75
CA THR A 214 13.14 27.18 -3.05
C THR A 214 12.86 26.94 -4.53
N LEU A 215 11.66 26.46 -4.84
CA LEU A 215 11.20 26.35 -6.22
C LEU A 215 11.06 27.76 -6.84
N PRO A 216 11.18 27.89 -8.18
CA PRO A 216 10.91 29.14 -8.86
C PRO A 216 9.51 29.70 -8.54
N GLU A 217 9.33 31.03 -8.67
CA GLU A 217 8.10 31.72 -8.28
C GLU A 217 6.86 31.30 -9.11
N ASN A 218 7.07 30.72 -10.28
CA ASN A 218 6.02 30.23 -11.18
C ASN A 218 5.55 28.79 -10.85
N PHE A 219 5.93 28.24 -9.67
CA PHE A 219 5.48 26.95 -9.17
C PHE A 219 4.37 27.12 -8.12
N PHE A 220 3.24 26.47 -8.36
CA PHE A 220 2.05 26.58 -7.51
C PHE A 220 1.57 25.21 -7.05
N ALA A 221 1.32 25.09 -5.75
CA ALA A 221 0.72 23.91 -5.18
C ALA A 221 -0.80 24.05 -5.13
N VAL A 222 -1.49 22.95 -5.43
CA VAL A 222 -2.92 22.74 -5.14
C VAL A 222 -3.04 21.70 -4.01
N ASN A 223 -4.13 20.90 -3.90
CA ASN A 223 -4.26 19.97 -2.78
C ASN A 223 -4.24 18.49 -3.20
N SER A 224 -4.38 18.19 -4.48
CA SER A 224 -4.48 16.81 -4.97
C SER A 224 -4.16 16.69 -6.47
N ASN A 225 -3.85 15.47 -6.93
CA ASN A 225 -3.66 15.18 -8.36
C ASN A 225 -4.91 15.53 -9.21
N PRO A 226 -6.16 15.23 -8.81
CA PRO A 226 -7.35 15.72 -9.51
C PRO A 226 -7.41 17.24 -9.67
N GLU A 227 -7.03 17.99 -8.62
CA GLU A 227 -7.02 19.46 -8.70
C GLU A 227 -5.96 20.00 -9.66
N VAL A 228 -4.80 19.32 -9.79
CA VAL A 228 -3.80 19.64 -10.82
C VAL A 228 -4.43 19.53 -12.22
N ILE A 229 -5.10 18.41 -12.50
CA ILE A 229 -5.73 18.15 -13.80
C ILE A 229 -6.82 19.20 -14.09
N ASP A 230 -7.64 19.51 -13.10
CA ASP A 230 -8.69 20.51 -13.23
C ASP A 230 -8.12 21.94 -13.44
N PHE A 231 -7.04 22.29 -12.76
CA PHE A 231 -6.36 23.58 -12.98
C PHE A 231 -5.79 23.66 -14.41
N VAL A 232 -5.05 22.64 -14.83
CA VAL A 232 -4.45 22.57 -16.18
C VAL A 232 -5.53 22.64 -17.26
N SER A 233 -6.67 22.00 -17.07
CA SER A 233 -7.77 22.02 -18.04
C SER A 233 -8.33 23.41 -18.31
N ARG A 234 -8.22 24.34 -17.34
CA ARG A 234 -8.75 25.71 -17.42
C ARG A 234 -7.70 26.76 -17.78
N ASN A 235 -6.41 26.42 -17.65
CA ASN A 235 -5.29 27.37 -17.83
C ASN A 235 -4.36 26.91 -18.95
N LYS A 236 -4.33 27.67 -20.04
CA LYS A 236 -3.57 27.32 -21.25
C LYS A 236 -2.07 27.28 -21.04
N ASN A 237 -1.56 28.07 -20.13
CA ASN A 237 -0.13 28.21 -19.83
C ASN A 237 0.36 27.22 -18.76
N ALA A 238 -0.55 26.39 -18.19
CA ALA A 238 -0.20 25.49 -17.11
C ALA A 238 0.56 24.25 -17.61
N LEU A 239 1.58 23.86 -16.84
CA LEU A 239 2.30 22.59 -16.89
C LEU A 239 2.02 21.84 -15.58
N GLY A 240 1.20 20.80 -15.61
CA GLY A 240 0.84 20.02 -14.43
C GLY A 240 1.75 18.82 -14.23
N ILE A 241 1.97 18.46 -12.97
CA ILE A 241 2.69 17.25 -12.54
C ILE A 241 1.67 16.32 -11.88
N VAL A 242 1.47 15.12 -12.42
CA VAL A 242 0.53 14.13 -11.86
C VAL A 242 1.15 12.74 -11.86
N SER A 243 0.79 11.91 -10.88
CA SER A 243 1.09 10.47 -10.94
C SER A 243 0.32 9.83 -12.09
N VAL A 244 1.00 8.97 -12.84
CA VAL A 244 0.39 8.21 -13.95
C VAL A 244 -0.78 7.37 -13.46
N ASN A 245 -0.75 6.93 -12.22
CA ASN A 245 -1.84 6.19 -11.59
C ASN A 245 -3.23 6.86 -11.71
N TRP A 246 -3.29 8.20 -11.80
CA TRP A 246 -4.55 8.94 -11.95
C TRP A 246 -5.08 8.99 -13.38
N ILE A 247 -4.27 8.62 -14.36
CA ILE A 247 -4.58 8.78 -15.79
C ILE A 247 -4.31 7.53 -16.63
N SER A 248 -3.90 6.42 -16.04
CA SER A 248 -3.46 5.23 -16.78
C SER A 248 -4.50 4.13 -16.90
N ASP A 249 -5.43 4.03 -15.96
CA ASP A 249 -6.45 2.98 -15.97
C ASP A 249 -7.50 3.25 -17.04
N LYS A 250 -7.53 2.39 -18.07
CA LYS A 250 -8.47 2.52 -19.18
C LYS A 250 -9.87 2.02 -18.85
N ASP A 251 -10.00 1.23 -17.80
CA ASP A 251 -11.28 0.68 -17.34
C ASP A 251 -11.92 1.61 -16.29
N ASP A 252 -11.16 2.59 -15.74
CA ASP A 252 -11.68 3.57 -14.81
C ASP A 252 -12.25 4.81 -15.52
N SER A 253 -13.50 5.13 -15.22
CA SER A 253 -14.22 6.27 -15.81
C SER A 253 -13.60 7.62 -15.45
N GLN A 254 -13.05 7.77 -14.24
CA GLN A 254 -12.41 9.00 -13.77
C GLN A 254 -11.11 9.24 -14.51
N SER A 255 -10.25 8.23 -14.59
CA SER A 255 -9.00 8.25 -15.35
C SER A 255 -9.24 8.64 -16.82
N MET A 256 -10.24 8.01 -17.46
CA MET A 256 -10.62 8.33 -18.83
C MET A 256 -11.20 9.75 -18.98
N SER A 257 -11.91 10.26 -17.97
CA SER A 257 -12.39 11.65 -17.93
C SER A 257 -11.21 12.64 -17.86
N PHE A 258 -10.21 12.35 -17.03
CA PHE A 258 -9.01 13.17 -16.87
C PHE A 258 -8.20 13.23 -18.18
N LEU A 259 -7.98 12.11 -18.85
CA LEU A 259 -7.28 12.06 -20.15
C LEU A 259 -7.98 12.89 -21.24
N LYS A 260 -9.28 13.09 -21.16
CA LYS A 260 -10.02 13.96 -22.10
C LYS A 260 -9.78 15.45 -21.84
N LYS A 261 -9.40 15.82 -20.61
CA LYS A 261 -9.25 17.23 -20.20
C LYS A 261 -7.87 17.83 -20.55
N VAL A 262 -6.82 17.00 -20.63
CA VAL A 262 -5.43 17.43 -20.75
C VAL A 262 -4.69 16.71 -21.86
N ASN A 263 -3.57 17.26 -22.31
CA ASN A 263 -2.57 16.56 -23.12
C ASN A 263 -1.50 15.97 -22.20
N VAL A 264 -1.16 14.71 -22.42
CA VAL A 264 -0.01 14.07 -21.75
C VAL A 264 1.22 14.25 -22.63
N LEU A 265 2.27 14.85 -22.06
CA LEU A 265 3.51 15.13 -22.81
C LEU A 265 4.30 13.85 -23.06
N ALA A 266 4.96 13.81 -24.22
CA ALA A 266 6.02 12.86 -24.48
C ALA A 266 7.37 13.55 -24.25
N ILE A 267 8.27 12.87 -23.54
CA ILE A 267 9.55 13.43 -23.10
C ILE A 267 10.70 12.66 -23.77
N SER A 268 11.75 13.35 -24.23
CA SER A 268 12.96 12.71 -24.72
C SER A 268 13.75 12.09 -23.55
N GLN A 269 14.62 11.15 -23.87
CA GLN A 269 15.60 10.68 -22.87
C GLN A 269 16.72 11.71 -22.65
N PRO A 270 17.33 11.76 -21.43
CA PRO A 270 18.34 12.78 -21.11
C PRO A 270 19.64 12.69 -21.94
N TYR A 271 19.94 11.51 -22.48
CA TYR A 271 21.22 11.23 -23.18
C TYR A 271 21.05 10.84 -24.64
N LEU A 272 19.83 10.69 -25.14
CA LEU A 272 19.55 10.33 -26.53
C LEU A 272 19.04 11.55 -27.32
N ASN A 273 19.81 11.94 -28.33
CA ASN A 273 19.42 13.01 -29.27
C ASN A 273 18.98 12.42 -30.63
N ASP A 274 18.24 11.31 -30.57
CA ASP A 274 17.75 10.60 -31.76
C ASP A 274 16.38 11.08 -32.25
N GLY A 275 15.82 12.11 -31.60
CA GLY A 275 14.48 12.63 -31.87
C GLY A 275 13.34 11.78 -31.32
N SER A 276 13.64 10.79 -30.50
CA SER A 276 12.63 9.93 -29.87
C SER A 276 12.02 10.57 -28.63
N TYR A 277 10.70 10.50 -28.53
CA TYR A 277 9.94 10.99 -27.37
C TYR A 277 9.01 9.89 -26.86
N TYR A 278 8.93 9.75 -25.57
CA TYR A 278 8.20 8.69 -24.90
C TYR A 278 7.10 9.26 -23.99
N ARG A 279 5.89 8.72 -24.10
CA ARG A 279 4.80 8.97 -23.14
C ARG A 279 4.89 7.96 -22.00
N PRO A 280 4.34 8.26 -20.81
CA PRO A 280 4.37 7.37 -19.67
C PRO A 280 3.37 6.22 -19.81
N TYR A 281 3.45 5.49 -20.92
CA TYR A 281 2.71 4.25 -21.10
C TYR A 281 3.40 3.10 -20.36
N GLN A 282 2.64 2.10 -19.97
CA GLN A 282 3.14 0.95 -19.23
C GLN A 282 4.42 0.32 -19.84
N GLY A 283 4.48 0.19 -21.17
CA GLY A 283 5.67 -0.30 -21.86
C GLY A 283 6.88 0.60 -21.64
N SER A 284 6.71 1.92 -21.78
CA SER A 284 7.80 2.89 -21.62
C SER A 284 8.23 3.07 -20.16
N ILE A 285 7.36 2.75 -19.21
CA ILE A 285 7.71 2.67 -17.78
C ILE A 285 8.53 1.41 -17.54
N TYR A 286 8.12 0.28 -18.11
CA TYR A 286 8.76 -1.02 -17.93
C TYR A 286 10.20 -1.05 -18.51
N ASP A 287 10.40 -0.58 -19.73
CA ASP A 287 11.71 -0.55 -20.37
C ASP A 287 12.55 0.70 -20.02
N LYS A 288 11.98 1.60 -19.18
CA LYS A 288 12.60 2.85 -18.72
C LYS A 288 12.92 3.83 -19.83
N SER A 289 12.27 3.73 -20.99
CA SER A 289 12.39 4.73 -22.04
C SER A 289 11.74 6.06 -21.67
N TYR A 290 10.69 6.05 -20.83
CA TYR A 290 10.16 7.26 -20.19
C TYR A 290 11.05 7.67 -18.99
N PRO A 291 11.51 8.95 -18.90
CA PRO A 291 12.56 9.30 -17.95
C PRO A 291 12.12 9.48 -16.49
N PHE A 292 10.83 9.72 -16.20
CA PHE A 292 10.36 10.08 -14.87
C PHE A 292 9.65 8.91 -14.18
N VAL A 293 10.33 7.76 -14.12
CA VAL A 293 9.87 6.52 -13.47
C VAL A 293 10.27 6.50 -12.01
N ARG A 294 9.37 6.03 -11.14
CA ARG A 294 9.62 5.84 -9.70
C ARG A 294 9.07 4.51 -9.20
N GLU A 295 9.58 4.04 -8.09
CA GLU A 295 9.10 2.82 -7.42
C GLU A 295 8.01 3.18 -6.41
N ILE A 296 7.07 2.26 -6.20
CA ILE A 296 6.10 2.28 -5.09
C ILE A 296 6.51 1.23 -4.08
N TYR A 297 6.60 1.62 -2.82
CA TYR A 297 6.99 0.75 -1.71
C TYR A 297 5.85 0.55 -0.74
N LEU A 298 5.69 -0.69 -0.29
CA LEU A 298 4.95 -1.06 0.90
C LEU A 298 5.96 -1.22 2.04
N ILE A 299 5.84 -0.42 3.09
CA ILE A 299 6.77 -0.46 4.23
C ILE A 299 5.99 -0.83 5.48
N SER A 300 6.41 -1.92 6.16
CA SER A 300 5.80 -2.41 7.39
C SER A 300 6.78 -2.43 8.55
N ARG A 301 6.26 -2.11 9.75
CA ARG A 301 6.96 -2.27 11.03
C ARG A 301 6.31 -3.35 11.92
N GLU A 302 5.46 -4.19 11.36
CA GLU A 302 4.86 -5.29 12.12
C GLU A 302 5.93 -6.25 12.61
N THR A 303 5.84 -6.63 13.88
CA THR A 303 6.77 -7.58 14.52
C THR A 303 6.30 -9.04 14.43
N PHE A 304 5.07 -9.24 13.97
CA PHE A 304 4.44 -10.55 13.78
C PHE A 304 3.72 -10.60 12.42
N SER A 305 3.26 -11.78 12.03
CA SER A 305 2.50 -11.96 10.79
C SER A 305 1.02 -11.58 11.01
N GLY A 306 0.76 -10.28 11.03
CA GLY A 306 -0.57 -9.69 11.18
C GLY A 306 -1.26 -9.39 9.86
N LEU A 307 -2.35 -8.61 9.91
CA LEU A 307 -3.15 -8.25 8.75
C LEU A 307 -2.39 -7.36 7.76
N GLY A 308 -1.49 -6.49 8.25
CA GLY A 308 -0.64 -5.67 7.39
C GLY A 308 0.32 -6.51 6.56
N SER A 309 1.00 -7.48 7.18
CA SER A 309 1.85 -8.44 6.47
C SER A 309 1.04 -9.28 5.47
N GLY A 310 -0.19 -9.68 5.85
CA GLY A 310 -1.11 -10.40 4.98
C GLY A 310 -1.49 -9.61 3.74
N PHE A 311 -1.86 -8.33 3.92
CA PHE A 311 -2.19 -7.43 2.82
C PHE A 311 -0.98 -7.20 1.89
N ILE A 312 0.21 -6.95 2.43
CA ILE A 312 1.43 -6.77 1.63
C ILE A 312 1.74 -8.03 0.81
N ASN A 313 1.72 -9.20 1.44
CA ASN A 313 1.99 -10.45 0.74
C ASN A 313 0.98 -10.72 -0.38
N TRP A 314 -0.30 -10.42 -0.15
CA TRP A 314 -1.35 -10.57 -1.15
C TRP A 314 -1.18 -9.56 -2.30
N ALA A 315 -0.91 -8.29 -2.01
CA ALA A 315 -0.69 -7.25 -3.01
C ALA A 315 0.52 -7.54 -3.91
N CYS A 316 1.57 -8.13 -3.35
CA CYS A 316 2.77 -8.56 -4.09
C CYS A 316 2.64 -9.94 -4.73
N ALA A 317 1.55 -10.69 -4.47
CA ALA A 317 1.25 -11.95 -5.13
C ALA A 317 0.52 -11.73 -6.47
N GLU A 318 0.26 -12.81 -7.19
CA GLU A 318 -0.33 -12.77 -8.53
C GLU A 318 -1.62 -11.94 -8.62
N GLN A 319 -2.50 -12.05 -7.63
CA GLN A 319 -3.80 -11.35 -7.65
C GLN A 319 -3.64 -9.83 -7.55
N GLY A 320 -2.88 -9.33 -6.59
CA GLY A 320 -2.59 -7.91 -6.47
C GLY A 320 -1.80 -7.40 -7.67
N GLN A 321 -0.78 -8.12 -8.12
CA GLN A 321 0.02 -7.70 -9.27
C GLN A 321 -0.77 -7.65 -10.59
N ARG A 322 -1.84 -8.43 -10.72
CA ARG A 322 -2.79 -8.29 -11.85
C ARG A 322 -3.59 -6.99 -11.77
N ILE A 323 -3.89 -6.49 -10.57
CA ILE A 323 -4.53 -5.18 -10.39
C ILE A 323 -3.56 -4.08 -10.82
N VAL A 324 -2.30 -4.13 -10.36
CA VAL A 324 -1.24 -3.22 -10.81
C VAL A 324 -1.13 -3.20 -12.34
N LEU A 325 -1.11 -4.38 -12.98
CA LEU A 325 -1.03 -4.49 -14.43
C LEU A 325 -2.23 -3.84 -15.14
N LYS A 326 -3.44 -4.05 -14.63
CA LYS A 326 -4.68 -3.48 -15.19
C LYS A 326 -4.76 -1.97 -15.01
N SER A 327 -4.26 -1.44 -13.89
CA SER A 327 -4.23 0.01 -13.65
C SER A 327 -3.28 0.78 -14.58
N GLY A 328 -2.56 0.07 -15.46
CA GLY A 328 -1.60 0.66 -16.41
C GLY A 328 -0.23 0.95 -15.81
N LEU A 329 0.01 0.54 -14.56
CA LEU A 329 1.31 0.59 -13.89
C LEU A 329 2.10 -0.71 -14.14
N VAL A 330 3.37 -0.72 -13.73
CA VAL A 330 4.25 -1.87 -13.93
C VAL A 330 4.34 -2.70 -12.64
N PRO A 331 3.90 -3.97 -12.65
CA PRO A 331 4.04 -4.86 -11.51
C PRO A 331 5.51 -5.10 -11.13
N ALA A 332 5.81 -5.19 -9.83
CA ALA A 332 7.18 -5.47 -9.39
C ALA A 332 7.57 -6.95 -9.49
N THR A 333 6.60 -7.87 -9.35
CA THR A 333 6.85 -9.32 -9.23
C THR A 333 6.25 -10.15 -10.37
N MET A 334 5.51 -9.53 -11.29
CA MET A 334 4.91 -10.21 -12.43
C MET A 334 5.51 -9.72 -13.75
N PRO A 335 5.95 -10.62 -14.64
CA PRO A 335 6.51 -10.23 -15.94
C PRO A 335 5.44 -9.63 -16.86
N ILE A 336 5.81 -8.57 -17.59
CA ILE A 336 5.00 -7.95 -18.63
C ILE A 336 5.40 -8.51 -19.99
N ARG A 337 4.42 -8.84 -20.84
CA ARG A 337 4.67 -9.16 -22.24
C ARG A 337 4.54 -7.90 -23.07
N LEU A 338 5.64 -7.41 -23.60
CA LEU A 338 5.64 -6.36 -24.62
C LEU A 338 5.31 -6.98 -25.98
N VAL A 339 4.23 -6.51 -26.60
CA VAL A 339 3.87 -6.92 -27.98
C VAL A 339 4.26 -5.73 -28.90
N GLN A 340 5.27 -5.95 -29.74
CA GLN A 340 5.58 -5.00 -30.80
C GLN A 340 4.54 -5.12 -31.90
N ILE A 341 3.72 -4.10 -32.06
CA ILE A 341 2.84 -3.99 -33.23
C ILE A 341 3.71 -3.41 -34.35
N LYS A 342 4.09 -4.24 -35.31
CA LYS A 342 4.68 -3.76 -36.56
C LYS A 342 3.55 -3.10 -37.37
N HIS A 343 3.65 -1.80 -37.60
CA HIS A 343 2.84 -1.04 -38.55
C HIS A 343 3.41 -1.15 -39.95
#